data_f604ed224a795a8d106a86c060878d0f
#
_entry.id   f604ed224a795a8d106a86c060878d0f
#
_cell.length_a   1.000
_cell.length_b   1.000
_cell.length_c   1.000
_cell.angle_alpha   90.00
_cell.angle_beta   90.00
_cell.angle_gamma   90.00
#
_symmetry.space_group_name_H-M   'P 1'
#
loop_
_entity.id
_entity.type
_entity.pdbx_description
1 polymer ?
#
loop_
_entity_poly.entity_id
_entity_poly.type
_entity_poly.pdbx_seq_one_letter_code
_entity_poly.pdbx_strand_id
1 'polypeptide(L)'
;MSQKILFVCLPGAGKSRIAAAFFNEIAPLNWAAISAGVEPQAELGLNAARLLAGTSAERFLDTTPPRPITAVIEPTHLVAIDCSVPRAEQWKLVHQQFDEGLREEIRTQVVALAAQLQVEMT
;
A
#
# COMPACT_ATOMS: atom_id res chain seq x y z
N MET A 1 -18.43 11.04 2.44
CA MET A 1 -17.04 11.53 2.57
C MET A 1 -16.08 10.40 2.26
N SER A 2 -15.01 10.71 1.56
CA SER A 2 -14.02 9.69 1.22
C SER A 2 -13.06 9.48 2.38
N GLN A 3 -12.67 8.23 2.56
CA GLN A 3 -11.71 7.81 3.58
C GLN A 3 -10.43 7.35 2.90
N LYS A 4 -9.30 7.60 3.53
CA LYS A 4 -7.99 7.30 2.95
C LYS A 4 -7.22 6.36 3.84
N ILE A 5 -6.66 5.32 3.23
CA ILE A 5 -5.64 4.52 3.88
C ILE A 5 -4.29 4.87 3.27
N LEU A 6 -3.29 5.10 4.12
CA LEU A 6 -1.93 5.38 3.69
C LEU A 6 -1.05 4.18 3.99
N PHE A 7 -0.53 3.56 2.94
CA PHE A 7 0.48 2.51 3.07
C PHE A 7 1.86 3.14 2.97
N VAL A 8 2.74 2.84 3.92
CA VAL A 8 4.07 3.41 3.99
C VAL A 8 5.11 2.30 4.00
N CYS A 9 6.16 2.45 3.19
CA CYS A 9 7.36 1.64 3.31
C CYS A 9 8.55 2.59 3.27
N LEU A 10 9.78 2.08 3.44
CA LEU A 10 10.92 2.98 3.53
C LEU A 10 11.08 3.86 2.28
N PRO A 11 11.20 3.28 1.06
CA PRO A 11 11.40 4.10 -0.15
C PRO A 11 10.11 4.64 -0.78
N GLY A 12 8.94 4.15 -0.37
CA GLY A 12 7.67 4.57 -0.96
C GLY A 12 7.43 4.14 -2.40
N ALA A 13 8.19 3.17 -2.88
CA ALA A 13 8.17 2.81 -4.31
C ALA A 13 7.88 1.33 -4.59
N GLY A 14 7.94 0.47 -3.58
CA GLY A 14 7.77 -0.97 -3.76
C GLY A 14 6.57 -1.51 -2.99
N LYS A 15 6.80 -1.98 -1.76
CA LYS A 15 5.78 -2.66 -0.95
C LYS A 15 4.53 -1.82 -0.75
N SER A 16 4.67 -0.53 -0.44
CA SER A 16 3.53 0.36 -0.24
C SER A 16 2.73 0.57 -1.52
N ARG A 17 3.41 0.66 -2.66
CA ARG A 17 2.75 0.79 -3.97
C ARG A 17 1.95 -0.44 -4.33
N ILE A 18 2.52 -1.61 -4.08
CA ILE A 18 1.85 -2.89 -4.32
C ILE A 18 0.61 -3.00 -3.44
N ALA A 19 0.74 -2.67 -2.16
CA ALA A 19 -0.39 -2.72 -1.23
C ALA A 19 -1.50 -1.77 -1.65
N ALA A 20 -1.16 -0.54 -2.03
CA ALA A 20 -2.16 0.44 -2.45
C ALA A 20 -2.90 -0.02 -3.71
N ALA A 21 -2.20 -0.62 -4.68
CA ALA A 21 -2.84 -1.13 -5.89
C ALA A 21 -3.83 -2.26 -5.57
N PHE A 22 -3.44 -3.22 -4.75
CA PHE A 22 -4.34 -4.30 -4.35
C PHE A 22 -5.55 -3.77 -3.57
N PHE A 23 -5.32 -2.80 -2.68
CA PHE A 23 -6.43 -2.21 -1.93
C PHE A 23 -7.40 -1.49 -2.87
N ASN A 24 -6.90 -0.66 -3.77
CA ASN A 24 -7.76 0.11 -4.67
C ASN A 24 -8.56 -0.77 -5.62
N GLU A 25 -8.08 -1.97 -5.93
CA GLU A 25 -8.83 -2.93 -6.73
C GLU A 25 -10.10 -3.40 -6.01
N ILE A 26 -10.02 -3.57 -4.69
CA ILE A 26 -11.10 -4.17 -3.89
C ILE A 26 -11.67 -3.21 -2.84
N ALA A 27 -11.34 -1.92 -2.94
CA ALA A 27 -11.66 -0.95 -1.90
C ALA A 27 -13.17 -0.92 -1.59
N PRO A 28 -13.53 -0.94 -0.30
CA PRO A 28 -14.91 -0.68 0.09
C PRO A 28 -15.35 0.70 -0.37
N LEU A 29 -16.65 0.89 -0.46
CA LEU A 29 -17.23 2.17 -0.88
C LEU A 29 -16.67 3.32 -0.04
N ASN A 30 -16.26 4.39 -0.70
CA ASN A 30 -15.70 5.60 -0.09
C ASN A 30 -14.28 5.44 0.49
N TRP A 31 -13.61 4.34 0.20
CA TRP A 31 -12.22 4.15 0.58
C TRP A 31 -11.28 4.22 -0.62
N ALA A 32 -10.11 4.79 -0.42
CA ALA A 32 -9.04 4.78 -1.41
C ALA A 32 -7.70 4.69 -0.70
N ALA A 33 -6.73 4.08 -1.35
CA ALA A 33 -5.38 3.95 -0.80
C ALA A 33 -4.39 4.84 -1.53
N ILE A 34 -3.42 5.34 -0.77
CA ILE A 34 -2.29 6.11 -1.27
C ILE A 34 -1.04 5.49 -0.67
N SER A 35 0.08 5.60 -1.34
CA SER A 35 1.37 5.13 -0.82
C SER A 35 2.31 6.29 -0.56
N ALA A 36 3.24 6.10 0.39
CA ALA A 36 4.28 7.09 0.69
C ALA A 36 5.51 6.38 1.22
N GLY A 37 6.62 7.11 1.33
CA GLY A 37 7.86 6.61 1.88
C GLY A 37 8.32 7.42 3.07
N VAL A 38 8.98 6.74 4.02
CA VAL A 38 9.66 7.40 5.14
C VAL A 38 10.84 8.20 4.59
N GLU A 39 11.57 7.58 3.66
CA GLU A 39 12.68 8.22 2.93
C GLU A 39 12.42 7.99 1.44
N PRO A 40 11.53 8.80 0.82
CA PRO A 40 11.12 8.54 -0.55
C PRO A 40 12.30 8.63 -1.51
N GLN A 41 12.43 7.59 -2.35
CA GLN A 41 13.44 7.62 -3.39
C GLN A 41 13.01 8.54 -4.54
N ALA A 42 13.97 8.95 -5.37
CA ALA A 42 13.69 9.92 -6.43
C ALA A 42 12.79 9.37 -7.53
N GLU A 43 12.93 8.09 -7.86
CA GLU A 43 12.20 7.46 -8.95
C GLU A 43 11.45 6.22 -8.44
N LEU A 44 10.37 5.88 -9.13
CA LEU A 44 9.53 4.74 -8.74
C LEU A 44 10.26 3.40 -8.81
N GLY A 45 11.11 3.22 -9.82
CA GLY A 45 11.72 1.91 -10.07
C GLY A 45 10.76 0.96 -10.76
N LEU A 46 11.15 -0.31 -10.90
CA LEU A 46 10.40 -1.29 -11.68
C LEU A 46 9.78 -2.42 -10.87
N ASN A 47 10.10 -2.53 -9.56
CA ASN A 47 9.66 -3.69 -8.77
C ASN A 47 8.14 -3.80 -8.65
N ALA A 48 7.46 -2.69 -8.35
CA ALA A 48 6.01 -2.73 -8.21
C ALA A 48 5.33 -3.09 -9.53
N ALA A 49 5.75 -2.45 -10.62
CA ALA A 49 5.18 -2.74 -11.94
C ALA A 49 5.41 -4.19 -12.36
N ARG A 50 6.62 -4.71 -12.11
CA ARG A 50 6.97 -6.08 -12.47
C ARG A 50 6.12 -7.10 -11.71
N LEU A 51 5.92 -6.89 -10.41
CA LEU A 51 5.15 -7.82 -9.60
C LEU A 51 3.65 -7.73 -9.86
N LEU A 52 3.14 -6.58 -10.25
CA LEU A 52 1.72 -6.41 -10.56
C LEU A 52 1.37 -6.77 -11.99
N ALA A 53 2.37 -6.91 -12.86
CA ALA A 53 2.14 -7.24 -14.27
C ALA A 53 1.31 -8.53 -14.39
N GLY A 54 0.26 -8.48 -15.20
CA GLY A 54 -0.62 -9.64 -15.41
C GLY A 54 -1.66 -9.87 -14.33
N THR A 55 -1.61 -9.13 -13.20
CA THR A 55 -2.65 -9.22 -12.17
C THR A 55 -3.78 -8.23 -12.46
N SER A 56 -4.94 -8.47 -11.85
CA SER A 56 -6.07 -7.55 -11.98
C SER A 56 -5.82 -6.21 -11.30
N ALA A 57 -4.83 -6.13 -10.41
CA ALA A 57 -4.49 -4.89 -9.72
C ALA A 57 -3.53 -4.00 -10.52
N GLU A 58 -2.98 -4.48 -11.63
CA GLU A 58 -1.99 -3.74 -12.41
C GLU A 58 -2.47 -2.34 -12.81
N ARG A 59 -3.72 -2.23 -13.23
CA ARG A 59 -4.30 -0.95 -13.65
C ARG A 59 -4.44 0.07 -12.52
N PHE A 60 -4.32 -0.37 -11.26
CA PHE A 60 -4.40 0.51 -10.10
C PHE A 60 -3.04 0.97 -9.60
N LEU A 61 -1.96 0.58 -10.27
CA LEU A 61 -0.62 1.01 -9.88
C LEU A 61 -0.46 2.51 -10.09
N ASP A 62 -0.09 3.21 -9.02
CA ASP A 62 0.25 4.63 -9.06
C ASP A 62 1.67 4.75 -9.63
N THR A 63 1.81 5.39 -10.77
CA THR A 63 3.10 5.55 -11.46
C THR A 63 3.77 6.91 -11.19
N THR A 64 3.20 7.72 -10.32
CA THR A 64 3.82 9.00 -9.96
C THR A 64 5.07 8.78 -9.10
N PRO A 65 5.99 9.75 -9.03
CA PRO A 65 7.18 9.61 -8.18
C PRO A 65 6.81 9.37 -6.71
N PRO A 66 7.66 8.68 -5.96
CA PRO A 66 7.45 8.48 -4.53
C PRO A 66 7.28 9.80 -3.79
N ARG A 67 6.36 9.82 -2.82
CA ARG A 67 6.05 11.00 -2.02
C ARG A 67 6.36 10.76 -0.55
N PRO A 68 6.69 11.82 0.20
CA PRO A 68 6.84 11.69 1.66
C PRO A 68 5.48 11.55 2.33
N ILE A 69 5.49 11.04 3.57
CA ILE A 69 4.26 10.87 4.37
C ILE A 69 3.54 12.21 4.52
N THR A 70 4.29 13.28 4.68
CA THR A 70 3.73 14.63 4.90
C THR A 70 2.96 15.16 3.70
N ALA A 71 3.10 14.56 2.54
CA ALA A 71 2.33 14.96 1.36
C ALA A 71 0.88 14.47 1.40
N VAL A 72 0.55 13.56 2.32
CA VAL A 72 -0.80 13.01 2.46
C VAL A 72 -1.44 13.61 3.70
N ILE A 73 -2.52 14.37 3.50
CA ILE A 73 -3.19 15.08 4.58
C ILE A 73 -4.27 14.18 5.19
N GLU A 74 -4.18 14.02 6.52
CA GLU A 74 -5.21 13.36 7.32
C GLU A 74 -5.66 11.98 6.81
N PRO A 75 -4.75 11.00 6.72
CA PRO A 75 -5.18 9.65 6.40
C PRO A 75 -6.07 9.10 7.53
N THR A 76 -7.12 8.38 7.16
CA THR A 76 -8.02 7.77 8.13
C THR A 76 -7.35 6.59 8.81
N HIS A 77 -6.56 5.83 8.07
CA HIS A 77 -5.87 4.65 8.55
C HIS A 77 -4.43 4.65 8.00
N LEU A 78 -3.49 4.22 8.81
CA LEU A 78 -2.07 4.27 8.46
C LEU A 78 -1.45 2.89 8.67
N VAL A 79 -0.82 2.36 7.63
CA VAL A 79 -0.15 1.04 7.67
C VAL A 79 1.32 1.21 7.29
N ALA A 80 2.20 0.76 8.17
CA ALA A 80 3.64 0.76 7.91
C ALA A 80 4.09 -0.67 7.55
N ILE A 81 4.73 -0.82 6.39
CA ILE A 81 5.18 -2.13 5.89
C ILE A 81 6.70 -2.19 6.00
N ASP A 82 7.20 -3.04 6.89
CA ASP A 82 8.63 -3.23 7.15
C ASP A 82 9.37 -1.92 7.44
N CYS A 83 8.68 -0.98 8.07
CA CYS A 83 9.28 0.27 8.54
C CYS A 83 8.54 0.73 9.79
N SER A 84 9.07 1.72 10.49
CA SER A 84 8.48 2.20 11.72
C SER A 84 7.87 3.57 11.50
N VAL A 85 6.56 3.69 11.76
CA VAL A 85 5.83 4.95 11.70
C VAL A 85 4.94 5.03 12.93
N PRO A 86 5.01 6.12 13.72
CA PRO A 86 4.16 6.27 14.90
C PRO A 86 2.68 6.17 14.56
N ARG A 87 1.93 5.46 15.40
CA ARG A 87 0.48 5.29 15.29
C ARG A 87 0.02 4.44 14.11
N ALA A 88 0.94 3.89 13.33
CA ALA A 88 0.59 3.04 12.20
C ALA A 88 0.36 1.61 12.65
N GLU A 89 -0.54 0.92 11.97
CA GLU A 89 -0.61 -0.53 12.03
C GLU A 89 0.68 -1.07 11.41
N GLN A 90 1.33 -2.01 12.09
CA GLN A 90 2.64 -2.50 11.65
C GLN A 90 2.51 -3.83 10.93
N TRP A 91 2.96 -3.88 9.69
CA TRP A 91 3.05 -5.12 8.92
C TRP A 91 4.52 -5.49 8.76
N LYS A 92 4.89 -6.62 9.33
CA LYS A 92 6.23 -7.16 9.17
C LYS A 92 6.12 -8.38 8.26
N LEU A 93 6.65 -8.26 7.04
CA LEU A 93 6.50 -9.31 6.05
C LEU A 93 7.54 -10.41 6.28
N VAL A 94 7.12 -11.65 6.03
CA VAL A 94 8.00 -12.82 6.05
C VAL A 94 8.88 -12.83 4.79
N HIS A 95 8.26 -12.57 3.63
CA HIS A 95 8.97 -12.50 2.35
C HIS A 95 9.63 -11.14 2.21
N GLN A 96 10.91 -11.11 1.89
CA GLN A 96 11.65 -9.85 1.78
C GLN A 96 12.17 -9.57 0.37
N GLN A 97 12.14 -10.54 -0.51
CA GLN A 97 12.54 -10.36 -1.91
C GLN A 97 11.34 -10.01 -2.77
N PHE A 98 11.54 -9.19 -3.78
CA PHE A 98 10.46 -8.79 -4.70
C PHE A 98 10.16 -9.93 -5.67
N ASP A 99 9.44 -10.93 -5.16
CA ASP A 99 9.00 -12.10 -5.90
C ASP A 99 7.51 -12.34 -5.67
N GLU A 100 7.00 -13.43 -6.26
CA GLU A 100 5.59 -13.77 -6.15
C GLU A 100 5.15 -14.00 -4.69
N GLY A 101 6.03 -14.56 -3.85
CA GLY A 101 5.72 -14.76 -2.44
C GLY A 101 5.45 -13.46 -1.71
N LEU A 102 6.26 -12.44 -1.95
CA LEU A 102 6.04 -11.11 -1.37
C LEU A 102 4.73 -10.52 -1.85
N ARG A 103 4.46 -10.61 -3.15
CA ARG A 103 3.23 -10.09 -3.75
C ARG A 103 2.00 -10.72 -3.09
N GLU A 104 1.98 -12.05 -2.95
CA GLU A 104 0.82 -12.75 -2.40
C GLU A 104 0.68 -12.53 -0.90
N GLU A 105 1.78 -12.36 -0.18
CA GLU A 105 1.71 -12.00 1.24
C GLU A 105 1.06 -10.63 1.42
N ILE A 106 1.48 -9.63 0.64
CA ILE A 106 0.89 -8.30 0.70
C ILE A 106 -0.59 -8.35 0.33
N ARG A 107 -0.92 -9.09 -0.74
CA ARG A 107 -2.31 -9.24 -1.16
C ARG A 107 -3.18 -9.82 -0.06
N THR A 108 -2.72 -10.86 0.61
CA THR A 108 -3.45 -11.49 1.71
C THR A 108 -3.71 -10.51 2.85
N GLN A 109 -2.70 -9.73 3.23
CA GLN A 109 -2.85 -8.71 4.26
C GLN A 109 -3.85 -7.62 3.86
N VAL A 110 -3.79 -7.20 2.60
CA VAL A 110 -4.70 -6.16 2.08
C VAL A 110 -6.14 -6.65 2.06
N VAL A 111 -6.38 -7.90 1.64
CA VAL A 111 -7.73 -8.48 1.61
C VAL A 111 -8.31 -8.53 3.03
N ALA A 112 -7.52 -8.96 4.00
CA ALA A 112 -7.96 -9.00 5.40
C ALA A 112 -8.28 -7.60 5.93
N LEU A 113 -7.44 -6.61 5.61
CA LEU A 113 -7.66 -5.23 6.04
C LEU A 113 -8.94 -4.65 5.42
N ALA A 114 -9.15 -4.86 4.13
CA ALA A 114 -10.34 -4.35 3.45
C ALA A 114 -11.62 -4.94 4.06
N ALA A 115 -11.61 -6.24 4.39
CA ALA A 115 -12.74 -6.88 5.05
C ALA A 115 -12.99 -6.28 6.44
N GLN A 116 -11.93 -6.02 7.20
CA GLN A 116 -12.02 -5.40 8.52
C GLN A 116 -12.64 -3.99 8.43
N LEU A 117 -12.17 -3.19 7.49
CA LEU A 117 -12.68 -1.82 7.32
C LEU A 117 -14.15 -1.83 6.90
N GLN A 118 -14.56 -2.77 6.08
CA GLN A 118 -15.96 -2.89 5.67
C GLN A 118 -16.86 -3.25 6.86
N VAL A 119 -16.41 -4.13 7.74
CA VAL A 119 -17.16 -4.50 8.94
C VAL A 119 -17.32 -3.30 9.88
N GLU A 120 -16.27 -2.50 10.05
CA GLU A 120 -16.31 -1.31 10.91
C GLU A 120 -17.27 -0.25 10.41
N MET A 121 -17.60 -0.25 9.11
CA MET A 121 -18.53 0.72 8.52
C MET A 121 -19.99 0.30 8.62
N THR A 122 -20.25 -0.92 9.04
CA THR A 122 -21.61 -1.39 9.23
C THR A 122 -22.00 -1.35 10.71
#